data_c6b4f5b9f347b08d1698e364e22f987f
#
_entry.id   c6b4f5b9f347b08d1698e364e22f987f
#
_cell.length_a   1.000
_cell.length_b   1.000
_cell.length_c   1.000
_cell.angle_alpha   90.00
_cell.angle_beta   90.00
_cell.angle_gamma   90.00
#
_symmetry.space_group_name_H-M   'P 1'
#
loop_
_entity.id
_entity.type
_entity.pdbx_description
1 polymer ?
#
loop_
_entity_poly.entity_id
_entity_poly.type
_entity_poly.pdbx_seq_one_letter_code
_entity_poly.pdbx_strand_id
1 'polypeptide(L)'
;MDWINANRNENGQWDFGEKAKDGVYFPLSDRWDKTTRIADSTYRIIKLFGLPCYCGHDCSKCVTYIATQSNNDDLRRQVQSFYKESFGLDIPLEKFYCDGGRSQNVFELCKECPFKKCCIEHGIDACSKCSEYPCKDISDYQEKYVNKYNQPENKR
;
A
#
# COMPACT_ATOMS: atom_id res chain seq x y z
N MET A 1 -11.03 -1.08 -12.29
CA MET A 1 -9.76 -0.78 -11.52
C MET A 1 -8.59 -0.38 -12.41
N ASP A 2 -8.63 -0.68 -13.70
CA ASP A 2 -7.51 -0.44 -14.61
C ASP A 2 -7.15 1.05 -14.76
N TRP A 3 -8.16 1.93 -14.81
CA TRP A 3 -7.92 3.38 -14.89
C TRP A 3 -7.18 3.92 -13.66
N ILE A 4 -7.52 3.44 -12.45
CA ILE A 4 -6.88 3.86 -11.21
C ILE A 4 -5.40 3.51 -11.23
N ASN A 5 -5.07 2.29 -11.63
CA ASN A 5 -3.68 1.84 -11.71
C ASN A 5 -2.89 2.58 -12.82
N ALA A 6 -3.52 2.82 -13.98
CA ALA A 6 -2.91 3.52 -15.11
C ALA A 6 -2.62 5.02 -14.83
N ASN A 7 -3.35 5.63 -13.90
CA ASN A 7 -3.20 7.05 -13.55
C ASN A 7 -2.45 7.29 -12.24
N ARG A 8 -1.78 6.28 -11.72
CA ARG A 8 -0.92 6.38 -10.55
C ARG A 8 0.46 6.88 -10.96
N ASN A 9 0.98 7.90 -10.28
CA ASN A 9 2.32 8.40 -10.55
C ASN A 9 3.42 7.48 -9.94
N GLU A 10 4.68 7.79 -10.20
CA GLU A 10 5.85 7.04 -9.72
C GLU A 10 5.96 6.98 -8.19
N ASN A 11 5.40 7.98 -7.49
CA ASN A 11 5.35 8.04 -6.02
C ASN A 11 4.13 7.31 -5.44
N GLY A 12 3.37 6.61 -6.26
CA GLY A 12 2.21 5.86 -5.82
C GLY A 12 0.97 6.70 -5.50
N GLN A 13 0.88 7.92 -6.03
CA GLN A 13 -0.16 8.91 -5.76
C GLN A 13 -1.00 9.21 -7.00
N TRP A 14 -2.14 9.88 -6.81
CA TRP A 14 -3.05 10.30 -7.87
C TRP A 14 -3.25 11.81 -7.88
N ASP A 15 -3.43 12.36 -9.08
CA ASP A 15 -3.85 13.73 -9.33
C ASP A 15 -4.99 13.74 -10.35
N PHE A 16 -6.19 14.13 -9.92
CA PHE A 16 -7.34 14.25 -10.82
C PHE A 16 -7.36 15.55 -11.64
N GLY A 17 -6.36 16.39 -11.48
CA GLY A 17 -6.23 17.67 -12.19
C GLY A 17 -6.99 18.82 -11.54
N GLU A 18 -6.71 20.02 -12.02
CA GLU A 18 -7.23 21.26 -11.43
C GLU A 18 -8.75 21.38 -11.50
N LYS A 19 -9.36 20.80 -12.52
CA LYS A 19 -10.79 20.84 -12.76
C LYS A 19 -11.59 19.84 -11.92
N ALA A 20 -10.92 18.96 -11.17
CA ALA A 20 -11.59 17.95 -10.36
C ALA A 20 -12.20 18.49 -9.06
N LYS A 21 -11.99 19.78 -8.75
CA LYS A 21 -12.67 20.46 -7.65
C LYS A 21 -14.14 20.65 -8.03
N ASP A 22 -15.00 19.79 -7.55
CA ASP A 22 -16.44 19.99 -7.61
C ASP A 22 -16.95 20.64 -6.30
N GLY A 23 -18.07 21.33 -6.37
CA GLY A 23 -18.68 22.00 -5.21
C GLY A 23 -19.28 21.05 -4.17
N VAL A 24 -19.20 19.75 -4.39
CA VAL A 24 -19.78 18.70 -3.53
C VAL A 24 -18.77 18.19 -2.52
N TYR A 25 -17.48 18.31 -2.80
CA TYR A 25 -16.42 17.85 -1.95
C TYR A 25 -15.79 18.96 -1.12
N PHE A 26 -15.65 18.71 0.18
CA PHE A 26 -14.76 19.49 1.02
C PHE A 26 -13.33 18.95 0.79
N PRO A 27 -12.43 19.70 0.17
CA PRO A 27 -11.05 19.30 0.03
C PRO A 27 -10.40 19.22 1.42
N LEU A 28 -9.37 18.40 1.57
CA LEU A 28 -8.59 18.28 2.81
C LEU A 28 -7.86 19.60 3.16
N SER A 29 -7.77 20.53 2.20
CA SER A 29 -7.14 21.83 2.36
C SER A 29 -7.97 22.90 1.63
N ASP A 30 -8.01 24.10 2.18
CA ASP A 30 -8.60 25.31 1.52
C ASP A 30 -7.78 25.72 0.28
N ARG A 31 -6.51 25.30 0.23
CA ARG A 31 -5.67 25.51 -0.95
C ARG A 31 -5.89 24.40 -1.95
N TRP A 32 -6.00 24.76 -3.22
CA TRP A 32 -6.12 23.81 -4.33
C TRP A 32 -4.92 23.91 -5.26
N ASP A 33 -3.71 23.94 -4.69
CA ASP A 33 -2.47 23.81 -5.44
C ASP A 33 -2.17 22.33 -5.79
N LYS A 34 -1.16 22.12 -6.61
CA LYS A 34 -0.80 20.77 -7.06
C LYS A 34 -0.53 19.79 -5.91
N THR A 35 0.12 20.25 -4.84
CA THR A 35 0.50 19.39 -3.70
C THR A 35 -0.72 18.98 -2.90
N THR A 36 -1.59 19.92 -2.55
CA THR A 36 -2.82 19.65 -1.79
C THR A 36 -3.81 18.83 -2.61
N ARG A 37 -3.89 19.04 -3.92
CA ARG A 37 -4.74 18.29 -4.83
C ARG A 37 -4.29 16.82 -4.94
N ILE A 38 -2.99 16.57 -5.07
CA ILE A 38 -2.43 15.21 -5.07
C ILE A 38 -2.75 14.50 -3.75
N ALA A 39 -2.55 15.17 -2.62
CA ALA A 39 -2.85 14.60 -1.30
C ALA A 39 -4.33 14.23 -1.16
N ASP A 40 -5.22 15.12 -1.54
CA ASP A 40 -6.68 14.91 -1.48
C ASP A 40 -7.13 13.77 -2.41
N SER A 41 -6.68 13.78 -3.67
CA SER A 41 -7.00 12.73 -4.64
C SER A 41 -6.51 11.36 -4.18
N THR A 42 -5.26 11.30 -3.67
CA THR A 42 -4.66 10.08 -3.16
C THR A 42 -5.41 9.55 -1.94
N TYR A 43 -5.74 10.41 -0.98
CA TYR A 43 -6.53 10.03 0.19
C TYR A 43 -7.88 9.42 -0.20
N ARG A 44 -8.59 10.03 -1.14
CA ARG A 44 -9.90 9.54 -1.60
C ARG A 44 -9.81 8.19 -2.28
N ILE A 45 -8.83 8.00 -3.14
CA ILE A 45 -8.57 6.71 -3.79
C ILE A 45 -8.29 5.63 -2.75
N ILE A 46 -7.38 5.90 -1.81
CA ILE A 46 -7.03 4.94 -0.75
C ILE A 46 -8.23 4.64 0.15
N LYS A 47 -9.02 5.65 0.50
CA LYS A 47 -10.21 5.48 1.34
C LYS A 47 -11.28 4.62 0.67
N LEU A 48 -11.47 4.77 -0.64
CA LEU A 48 -12.52 4.04 -1.38
C LEU A 48 -12.10 2.63 -1.78
N PHE A 49 -10.85 2.43 -2.17
CA PHE A 49 -10.39 1.21 -2.82
C PHE A 49 -9.30 0.47 -2.03
N GLY A 50 -8.82 1.05 -0.93
CA GLY A 50 -7.62 0.57 -0.25
C GLY A 50 -6.37 0.81 -1.09
N LEU A 51 -5.28 0.17 -0.72
CA LEU A 51 -4.01 0.20 -1.45
C LEU A 51 -3.54 -1.24 -1.74
N PRO A 52 -4.26 -1.99 -2.61
CA PRO A 52 -3.95 -3.40 -2.85
C PRO A 52 -2.60 -3.57 -3.54
N CYS A 53 -1.78 -4.45 -2.98
CA CYS A 53 -0.52 -4.90 -3.57
C CYS A 53 -0.75 -6.07 -4.55
N TYR A 54 0.30 -6.56 -5.19
CA TYR A 54 0.24 -7.68 -6.14
C TYR A 54 -0.40 -8.94 -5.57
N CYS A 55 -0.16 -9.24 -4.29
CA CYS A 55 -0.69 -10.42 -3.58
C CYS A 55 -2.09 -10.22 -2.96
N GLY A 56 -2.70 -9.05 -3.13
CA GLY A 56 -3.98 -8.71 -2.51
C GLY A 56 -3.91 -8.09 -1.11
N HIS A 57 -2.70 -7.97 -0.52
CA HIS A 57 -2.54 -7.26 0.75
C HIS A 57 -2.88 -5.77 0.58
N ASP A 58 -3.68 -5.24 1.49
CA ASP A 58 -4.00 -3.81 1.54
C ASP A 58 -2.90 -3.04 2.29
N CYS A 59 -2.00 -2.43 1.52
CA CYS A 59 -0.89 -1.66 2.08
C CYS A 59 -1.35 -0.47 2.93
N SER A 60 -2.57 0.07 2.74
CA SER A 60 -3.09 1.16 3.57
C SER A 60 -3.28 0.76 5.04
N LYS A 61 -3.36 -0.54 5.32
CA LYS A 61 -3.46 -1.12 6.67
C LYS A 61 -2.10 -1.56 7.23
N CYS A 62 -1.04 -1.49 6.44
CA CYS A 62 0.29 -1.87 6.86
C CYS A 62 0.89 -0.81 7.79
N VAL A 63 1.35 -1.24 8.96
CA VAL A 63 1.92 -0.33 9.98
C VAL A 63 3.16 0.40 9.45
N THR A 64 4.01 -0.25 8.66
CA THR A 64 5.19 0.39 8.04
C THR A 64 4.77 1.51 7.07
N TYR A 65 3.74 1.27 6.26
CA TYR A 65 3.15 2.30 5.40
C TYR A 65 2.58 3.45 6.22
N ILE A 66 1.76 3.16 7.23
CA ILE A 66 1.13 4.15 8.12
C ILE A 66 2.21 5.01 8.81
N ALA A 67 3.26 4.39 9.35
CA ALA A 67 4.37 5.09 10.00
C ALA A 67 5.11 6.04 9.04
N THR A 68 5.23 5.65 7.77
CA THR A 68 5.83 6.47 6.72
C THR A 68 4.92 7.66 6.38
N GLN A 69 3.65 7.41 6.09
CA GLN A 69 2.72 8.47 5.67
C GLN A 69 2.42 9.48 6.77
N SER A 70 2.45 9.05 8.04
CA SER A 70 2.27 9.92 9.20
C SER A 70 3.57 10.56 9.69
N ASN A 71 4.70 10.26 9.05
CA ASN A 71 6.04 10.67 9.50
C ASN A 71 6.30 10.38 10.99
N ASN A 72 5.88 9.20 11.45
CA ASN A 72 5.90 8.80 12.86
C ASN A 72 7.06 7.85 13.15
N ASP A 73 8.18 8.40 13.64
CA ASP A 73 9.37 7.63 13.96
C ASP A 73 9.19 6.71 15.17
N ASP A 74 8.32 7.06 16.11
CA ASP A 74 8.07 6.20 17.27
C ASP A 74 7.31 4.94 16.85
N LEU A 75 6.33 5.09 15.99
CA LEU A 75 5.63 3.95 15.39
C LEU A 75 6.59 3.09 14.56
N ARG A 76 7.51 3.73 13.82
CA ARG A 76 8.54 3.03 13.02
C ARG A 76 9.50 2.22 13.91
N ARG A 77 9.92 2.75 15.06
CA ARG A 77 10.74 2.03 16.05
C ARG A 77 9.97 0.85 16.67
N GLN A 78 8.69 1.01 16.95
CA GLN A 78 7.85 -0.10 17.44
C GLN A 78 7.79 -1.24 16.43
N VAL A 79 7.61 -0.91 15.14
CA VAL A 79 7.63 -1.91 14.06
C VAL A 79 9.00 -2.60 13.97
N GLN A 80 10.09 -1.84 14.05
CA GLN A 80 11.45 -2.39 14.06
C GLN A 80 11.65 -3.38 15.21
N SER A 81 11.26 -3.00 16.44
CA SER A 81 11.35 -3.87 17.62
C SER A 81 10.52 -5.14 17.43
N PHE A 82 9.30 -5.01 16.90
CA PHE A 82 8.46 -6.16 16.60
C PHE A 82 9.13 -7.16 15.63
N TYR A 83 9.74 -6.68 14.54
CA TYR A 83 10.44 -7.56 13.60
C TYR A 83 11.65 -8.23 14.22
N LYS A 84 12.39 -7.50 15.06
CA LYS A 84 13.55 -8.04 15.77
C LYS A 84 13.14 -9.12 16.78
N GLU A 85 12.13 -8.85 17.60
CA GLU A 85 11.67 -9.76 18.66
C GLU A 85 10.93 -10.99 18.11
N SER A 86 10.07 -10.79 17.10
CA SER A 86 9.21 -11.86 16.57
C SER A 86 9.88 -12.73 15.53
N PHE A 87 10.84 -12.19 14.78
CA PHE A 87 11.45 -12.86 13.63
C PHE A 87 12.97 -12.91 13.68
N GLY A 88 13.60 -12.28 14.68
CA GLY A 88 15.06 -12.18 14.77
C GLY A 88 15.70 -11.30 13.68
N LEU A 89 14.91 -10.44 13.03
CA LEU A 89 15.35 -9.60 11.91
C LEU A 89 15.82 -8.25 12.42
N ASP A 90 17.13 -8.01 12.40
CA ASP A 90 17.73 -6.75 12.79
C ASP A 90 17.86 -5.82 11.56
N ILE A 91 16.75 -5.19 11.20
CA ILE A 91 16.64 -4.31 10.04
C ILE A 91 16.88 -2.86 10.50
N PRO A 92 17.78 -2.09 9.86
CA PRO A 92 18.00 -0.68 10.18
C PRO A 92 16.73 0.17 10.04
N LEU A 93 16.57 1.18 10.90
CA LEU A 93 15.35 2.00 10.97
C LEU A 93 15.02 2.69 9.63
N GLU A 94 16.04 3.13 8.91
CA GLU A 94 15.90 3.77 7.58
C GLU A 94 15.35 2.84 6.49
N LYS A 95 15.31 1.53 6.75
CA LYS A 95 14.71 0.54 5.84
C LYS A 95 13.21 0.33 6.07
N PHE A 96 12.65 0.95 7.12
CA PHE A 96 11.22 0.89 7.45
C PHE A 96 10.41 2.04 6.81
N TYR A 97 10.87 2.61 5.70
CA TYR A 97 10.09 3.53 4.88
C TYR A 97 9.39 2.79 3.77
N CYS A 98 8.10 3.10 3.55
CA CYS A 98 7.29 2.43 2.54
C CYS A 98 6.16 3.31 2.03
N ASP A 99 6.13 3.55 0.73
CA ASP A 99 5.06 4.27 0.03
C ASP A 99 4.05 3.32 -0.63
N GLY A 100 3.98 2.08 -0.13
CA GLY A 100 3.12 1.02 -0.63
C GLY A 100 3.82 0.08 -1.61
N GLY A 101 3.36 -1.16 -1.68
CA GLY A 101 4.04 -2.24 -2.40
C GLY A 101 4.16 -2.06 -3.92
N ARG A 102 3.49 -1.07 -4.50
CA ARG A 102 3.59 -0.72 -5.92
C ARG A 102 4.47 0.50 -6.20
N SER A 103 4.96 1.17 -5.16
CA SER A 103 5.87 2.31 -5.29
C SER A 103 7.31 1.84 -5.50
N GLN A 104 8.19 2.78 -5.81
CA GLN A 104 9.64 2.51 -5.88
C GLN A 104 10.25 2.40 -4.48
N ASN A 105 9.74 3.22 -3.53
CA ASN A 105 10.17 3.18 -2.14
C ASN A 105 9.30 2.20 -1.37
N VAL A 106 9.78 0.97 -1.23
CA VAL A 106 9.09 -0.10 -0.50
C VAL A 106 9.93 -0.60 0.66
N PHE A 107 9.24 -1.06 1.70
CA PHE A 107 9.87 -1.74 2.84
C PHE A 107 10.82 -2.86 2.37
N GLU A 108 11.97 -3.00 3.02
CA GLU A 108 13.04 -3.88 2.58
C GLU A 108 12.57 -5.30 2.25
N LEU A 109 11.73 -5.90 3.11
CA LEU A 109 11.21 -7.25 2.86
C LEU A 109 10.25 -7.34 1.66
N CYS A 110 9.63 -6.22 1.27
CA CYS A 110 8.72 -6.19 0.13
C CYS A 110 9.43 -5.99 -1.21
N LYS A 111 10.73 -5.64 -1.21
CA LYS A 111 11.52 -5.49 -2.44
C LYS A 111 11.65 -6.82 -3.18
N GLU A 112 11.91 -7.88 -2.43
CA GLU A 112 12.12 -9.23 -2.94
C GLU A 112 10.84 -10.08 -2.92
N CYS A 113 9.67 -9.44 -2.93
CA CYS A 113 8.38 -10.13 -2.87
C CYS A 113 8.21 -11.08 -4.09
N PRO A 114 8.04 -12.41 -3.87
CA PRO A 114 7.92 -13.38 -4.96
C PRO A 114 6.68 -13.13 -5.82
N PHE A 115 5.57 -12.68 -5.23
CA PHE A 115 4.33 -12.37 -5.95
C PHE A 115 4.47 -11.16 -6.86
N LYS A 116 5.25 -10.15 -6.45
CA LYS A 116 5.59 -9.01 -7.30
C LYS A 116 6.41 -9.46 -8.50
N LYS A 117 7.45 -10.29 -8.28
CA LYS A 117 8.29 -10.83 -9.35
C LYS A 117 7.45 -11.65 -10.32
N CYS A 118 6.67 -12.59 -9.82
CA CYS A 118 5.78 -13.42 -10.61
C CYS A 118 4.80 -12.59 -11.47
N CYS A 119 4.13 -11.59 -10.88
CA CYS A 119 3.22 -10.72 -11.62
C CYS A 119 3.93 -9.95 -12.74
N ILE A 120 5.13 -9.44 -12.49
CA ILE A 120 5.93 -8.72 -13.50
C ILE A 120 6.33 -9.66 -14.64
N GLU A 121 6.79 -10.88 -14.34
CA GLU A 121 7.18 -11.90 -15.31
C GLU A 121 6.01 -12.33 -16.21
N HIS A 122 4.79 -12.39 -15.65
CA HIS A 122 3.59 -12.74 -16.42
C HIS A 122 2.89 -11.52 -17.05
N GLY A 123 3.44 -10.31 -16.91
CA GLY A 123 2.87 -9.09 -17.48
C GLY A 123 1.49 -8.71 -16.88
N ILE A 124 1.22 -9.11 -15.63
CA ILE A 124 -0.03 -8.83 -14.92
C ILE A 124 0.20 -7.91 -13.74
N ASP A 125 -0.83 -7.16 -13.34
CA ASP A 125 -0.73 -6.18 -12.26
C ASP A 125 -1.20 -6.70 -10.89
N ALA A 126 -1.78 -7.90 -10.83
CA ALA A 126 -2.19 -8.56 -9.60
C ALA A 126 -2.30 -10.07 -9.78
N CYS A 127 -2.04 -10.84 -8.71
CA CYS A 127 -2.23 -12.30 -8.72
C CYS A 127 -3.66 -12.70 -9.11
N SER A 128 -4.66 -11.91 -8.71
CA SER A 128 -6.07 -12.17 -9.05
C SER A 128 -6.40 -12.09 -10.54
N LYS A 129 -5.47 -11.59 -11.37
CA LYS A 129 -5.61 -11.55 -12.84
C LYS A 129 -4.84 -12.68 -13.54
N CYS A 130 -4.14 -13.52 -12.79
CA CYS A 130 -3.45 -14.68 -13.32
C CYS A 130 -4.46 -15.77 -13.76
N SER A 131 -4.19 -16.44 -14.87
CA SER A 131 -5.01 -17.57 -15.33
C SER A 131 -4.99 -18.76 -14.36
N GLU A 132 -3.93 -18.89 -13.56
CA GLU A 132 -3.77 -19.94 -12.55
C GLU A 132 -4.26 -19.53 -11.16
N TYR A 133 -4.88 -18.35 -11.04
CA TYR A 133 -5.37 -17.86 -9.75
C TYR A 133 -6.62 -18.63 -9.27
N PRO A 134 -6.67 -19.02 -7.99
CA PRO A 134 -5.60 -18.94 -7.00
C PRO A 134 -4.62 -20.12 -7.09
N CYS A 135 -3.36 -19.85 -7.41
CA CYS A 135 -2.33 -20.88 -7.30
C CYS A 135 -2.03 -21.22 -5.83
N LYS A 136 -1.34 -22.33 -5.59
CA LYS A 136 -1.08 -22.80 -4.23
C LYS A 136 -0.34 -21.75 -3.37
N ASP A 137 0.70 -21.13 -3.93
CA ASP A 137 1.55 -20.20 -3.18
C ASP A 137 0.78 -18.96 -2.73
N ILE A 138 -0.08 -18.39 -3.61
CA ILE A 138 -0.89 -17.23 -3.23
C ILE A 138 -1.99 -17.60 -2.25
N SER A 139 -2.58 -18.78 -2.37
CA SER A 139 -3.60 -19.27 -1.43
C SER A 139 -3.03 -19.43 -0.03
N ASP A 140 -1.90 -20.12 0.10
CA ASP A 140 -1.20 -20.32 1.36
C ASP A 140 -0.80 -18.99 2.00
N TYR A 141 -0.31 -18.04 1.19
CA TYR A 141 0.06 -16.71 1.67
C TYR A 141 -1.16 -15.90 2.14
N GLN A 142 -2.22 -15.88 1.35
CA GLN A 142 -3.43 -15.11 1.70
C GLN A 142 -4.11 -15.66 2.95
N GLU A 143 -4.20 -16.97 3.08
CA GLU A 143 -4.75 -17.61 4.29
C GLU A 143 -3.92 -17.23 5.53
N LYS A 144 -2.60 -17.33 5.43
CA LYS A 144 -1.70 -17.09 6.56
C LYS A 144 -1.58 -15.63 6.96
N TYR A 145 -1.56 -14.71 6.01
CA TYR A 145 -1.20 -13.32 6.27
C TYR A 145 -2.29 -12.32 5.89
N VAL A 146 -2.85 -12.38 4.67
CA VAL A 146 -3.74 -11.33 4.16
C VAL A 146 -5.11 -11.39 4.84
N ASN A 147 -5.70 -12.56 4.95
CA ASN A 147 -7.02 -12.73 5.57
C ASN A 147 -6.99 -12.38 7.05
N LYS A 148 -5.88 -12.65 7.74
CA LYS A 148 -5.69 -12.29 9.13
C LYS A 148 -5.65 -10.78 9.36
N TYR A 149 -5.02 -10.02 8.45
CA TYR A 149 -4.92 -8.56 8.56
C TYR A 149 -6.16 -7.82 8.05
N ASN A 150 -6.90 -8.42 7.11
CA ASN A 150 -8.10 -7.82 6.52
C ASN A 150 -9.39 -8.20 7.26
N GLN A 151 -9.33 -9.00 8.33
CA GLN A 151 -10.50 -9.26 9.16
C GLN A 151 -10.93 -7.96 9.86
N PRO A 152 -12.23 -7.62 9.85
CA PRO A 152 -12.72 -6.52 10.65
C PRO A 152 -12.35 -6.80 12.10
N GLU A 153 -11.68 -5.82 12.74
CA GLU A 153 -11.35 -5.91 14.16
C GLU A 153 -12.59 -6.34 14.92
N ASN A 154 -12.50 -7.49 15.58
CA ASN A 154 -13.49 -7.86 16.59
C ASN A 154 -13.47 -6.74 17.63
N LYS A 155 -14.45 -5.84 17.54
CA LYS A 155 -14.71 -4.83 18.56
C LYS A 155 -14.93 -5.57 19.87
N ARG A 156 -13.91 -5.56 20.73
CA ARG A 156 -14.08 -5.85 22.16
C ARG A 156 -14.56 -4.60 22.85
#